data_6d8f5d10f2e31360d6191f9f35072b27
#
_entry.id   6d8f5d10f2e31360d6191f9f35072b27
#
_cell.length_a   1.000
_cell.length_b   1.000
_cell.length_c   1.000
_cell.angle_alpha   90.00
_cell.angle_beta   90.00
_cell.angle_gamma   90.00
#
_symmetry.space_group_name_H-M   'P 1'
#
loop_
_entity.id
_entity.type
_entity.pdbx_description
1 polymer ?
#
loop_
_entity_poly.entity_id
_entity_poly.type
_entity_poly.pdbx_seq_one_letter_code
_entity_poly.pdbx_strand_id
1 'polypeptide(L)'
;MTGLYDRPQAKENIFFVSDETVQFSRLTVNDLKSFYQCSYPTFDDKVFDDLISKLDLPRKRPLSQFSKGMKRQAIVAAALACRTKYILLDEAFDGLDPAMRKLIRTMIVDDIFDRGATLIVSSHNVTEIGELCDRAMLLHKGEVIFAKDIDDVREGFEKVQIALPDGELDHTVIENAGVEVLSFKTLGRVSTVITKGDKADITAKLSALSPAVLELVPLTLEEIFIYEMEVRGYAVSSEEDK
;
A
#
# COMPACT_ATOMS: atom_id res chain seq x y z
N MET A 1 7.03 -30.70 11.18
CA MET A 1 7.46 -29.51 10.41
C MET A 1 8.54 -28.81 11.23
N THR A 2 9.79 -28.87 10.79
CA THR A 2 10.88 -28.09 11.42
C THR A 2 10.65 -26.63 11.05
N GLY A 3 10.45 -25.78 12.05
CA GLY A 3 10.17 -24.35 11.87
C GLY A 3 11.32 -23.62 11.18
N LEU A 4 11.02 -22.45 10.61
CA LEU A 4 12.00 -21.54 9.98
C LEU A 4 13.11 -21.14 10.95
N TYR A 5 12.82 -21.19 12.26
CA TYR A 5 13.69 -20.76 13.35
C TYR A 5 14.99 -21.57 13.41
N ASP A 6 14.97 -22.86 13.04
CA ASP A 6 16.11 -23.78 13.14
C ASP A 6 16.86 -23.96 11.80
N ARG A 7 16.62 -23.10 10.81
CA ARG A 7 17.25 -23.21 9.48
C ARG A 7 18.00 -21.93 9.11
N PRO A 8 19.29 -21.80 9.44
CA PRO A 8 20.09 -20.63 9.07
C PRO A 8 20.02 -20.28 7.57
N GLN A 9 20.12 -21.30 6.69
CA GLN A 9 20.06 -21.11 5.24
C GLN A 9 18.72 -20.53 4.74
N ALA A 10 17.62 -20.77 5.46
CA ALA A 10 16.34 -20.15 5.14
C ALA A 10 16.31 -18.67 5.54
N LYS A 11 16.95 -18.33 6.66
CA LYS A 11 17.06 -16.95 7.14
C LYS A 11 17.92 -16.07 6.23
N GLU A 12 18.97 -16.61 5.63
CA GLU A 12 19.81 -15.91 4.65
C GLU A 12 19.03 -15.41 3.43
N ASN A 13 17.90 -16.04 3.14
CA ASN A 13 17.04 -15.64 2.01
C ASN A 13 15.96 -14.62 2.39
N ILE A 14 15.88 -14.19 3.66
CA ILE A 14 14.82 -13.32 4.15
C ILE A 14 15.43 -12.12 4.84
N PHE A 15 14.99 -10.92 4.47
CA PHE A 15 15.27 -9.71 5.24
C PHE A 15 13.96 -9.18 5.84
N PHE A 16 13.99 -8.85 7.13
CA PHE A 16 12.84 -8.30 7.83
C PHE A 16 13.16 -6.90 8.35
N VAL A 17 12.34 -5.95 7.95
CA VAL A 17 12.34 -4.56 8.45
C VAL A 17 11.16 -4.44 9.40
N SER A 18 11.45 -4.36 10.70
CA SER A 18 10.44 -4.18 11.75
C SER A 18 9.96 -2.73 11.82
N ASP A 19 8.73 -2.50 12.30
CA ASP A 19 8.23 -1.16 12.66
C ASP A 19 9.07 -0.53 13.77
N GLU A 20 9.54 -1.31 14.73
CA GLU A 20 10.46 -0.82 15.74
C GLU A 20 11.77 -0.39 15.09
N THR A 21 12.05 0.92 15.17
CA THR A 21 13.33 1.47 14.71
C THR A 21 14.47 0.82 15.49
N VAL A 22 15.37 0.23 14.72
CA VAL A 22 16.53 -0.53 15.15
C VAL A 22 17.19 0.11 16.39
N GLN A 23 17.33 -0.70 17.44
CA GLN A 23 17.95 -0.31 18.72
C GLN A 23 19.49 -0.10 18.63
N PHE A 24 20.05 -0.01 17.44
CA PHE A 24 21.48 0.22 17.20
C PHE A 24 21.89 1.66 17.46
N SER A 25 21.59 2.19 18.65
CA SER A 25 21.74 3.61 18.98
C SER A 25 23.17 4.15 18.83
N ARG A 26 24.19 3.30 18.94
CA ARG A 26 25.61 3.70 18.84
C ARG A 26 26.24 3.43 17.49
N LEU A 27 25.61 2.65 16.63
CA LEU A 27 26.14 2.32 15.31
C LEU A 27 26.00 3.51 14.35
N THR A 28 26.94 3.59 13.43
CA THR A 28 26.89 4.46 12.26
C THR A 28 26.37 3.69 11.05
N VAL A 29 26.12 4.38 9.93
CA VAL A 29 25.77 3.72 8.65
C VAL A 29 26.88 2.76 8.18
N ASN A 30 28.14 3.10 8.42
CA ASN A 30 29.27 2.20 8.10
C ASN A 30 29.27 0.94 8.96
N ASP A 31 28.94 1.07 10.26
CA ASP A 31 28.83 -0.10 11.14
C ASP A 31 27.64 -0.97 10.73
N LEU A 32 26.53 -0.36 10.31
CA LEU A 32 25.36 -1.07 9.77
C LEU A 32 25.72 -1.86 8.51
N LYS A 33 26.49 -1.25 7.61
CA LYS A 33 27.04 -1.92 6.43
C LYS A 33 27.84 -3.15 6.81
N SER A 34 28.81 -2.99 7.71
CA SER A 34 29.69 -4.10 8.17
C SER A 34 28.90 -5.22 8.82
N PHE A 35 27.88 -4.88 9.62
CA PHE A 35 27.00 -5.85 10.27
C PHE A 35 26.24 -6.71 9.26
N TYR A 36 25.59 -6.09 8.27
CA TYR A 36 24.83 -6.84 7.27
C TYR A 36 25.71 -7.57 6.26
N GLN A 37 26.88 -7.02 5.92
CA GLN A 37 27.87 -7.68 5.09
C GLN A 37 28.36 -9.00 5.74
N CYS A 38 28.53 -9.03 7.06
CA CYS A 38 28.89 -10.25 7.78
C CYS A 38 27.71 -11.23 7.93
N SER A 39 26.47 -10.72 7.93
CA SER A 39 25.27 -11.52 8.21
C SER A 39 24.66 -12.15 6.95
N TYR A 40 24.84 -11.50 5.79
CA TYR A 40 24.26 -11.93 4.52
C TYR A 40 25.33 -12.16 3.47
N PRO A 41 25.55 -13.43 3.05
CA PRO A 41 26.56 -13.75 2.03
C PRO A 41 26.32 -13.09 0.68
N THR A 42 25.08 -12.71 0.40
CA THR A 42 24.64 -12.05 -0.84
C THR A 42 24.73 -10.53 -0.79
N PHE A 43 25.26 -9.95 0.29
CA PHE A 43 25.32 -8.49 0.45
C PHE A 43 26.14 -7.83 -0.66
N ASP A 44 25.55 -6.83 -1.30
CA ASP A 44 26.17 -6.05 -2.39
C ASP A 44 26.62 -4.68 -1.87
N ASP A 45 27.95 -4.54 -1.72
CA ASP A 45 28.60 -3.31 -1.25
C ASP A 45 28.29 -2.11 -2.12
N LYS A 46 28.28 -2.31 -3.44
CA LYS A 46 28.05 -1.23 -4.40
C LYS A 46 26.62 -0.74 -4.32
N VAL A 47 25.66 -1.64 -4.29
CA VAL A 47 24.23 -1.31 -4.13
C VAL A 47 24.02 -0.51 -2.85
N PHE A 48 24.59 -0.95 -1.72
CA PHE A 48 24.49 -0.22 -0.46
C PHE A 48 25.04 1.20 -0.58
N ASP A 49 26.25 1.33 -1.10
CA ASP A 49 26.94 2.61 -1.22
C ASP A 49 26.21 3.58 -2.15
N ASP A 50 25.68 3.09 -3.27
CA ASP A 50 24.88 3.87 -4.22
C ASP A 50 23.57 4.36 -3.57
N LEU A 51 22.86 3.48 -2.84
CA LEU A 51 21.63 3.82 -2.14
C LEU A 51 21.85 4.85 -1.02
N ILE A 52 22.88 4.66 -0.18
CA ILE A 52 23.22 5.62 0.88
C ILE A 52 23.60 6.97 0.31
N SER A 53 24.30 7.00 -0.82
CA SER A 53 24.65 8.25 -1.51
C SER A 53 23.42 8.94 -2.11
N LYS A 54 22.51 8.17 -2.73
CA LYS A 54 21.25 8.68 -3.29
C LYS A 54 20.30 9.24 -2.22
N LEU A 55 20.35 8.68 -1.01
CA LEU A 55 19.58 9.12 0.16
C LEU A 55 20.27 10.25 0.95
N ASP A 56 21.48 10.65 0.57
CA ASP A 56 22.32 11.66 1.24
C ASP A 56 22.46 11.39 2.76
N LEU A 57 22.65 10.14 3.15
CA LEU A 57 22.74 9.76 4.55
C LEU A 57 24.18 9.88 5.07
N PRO A 58 24.40 10.57 6.22
CA PRO A 58 25.73 10.76 6.79
C PRO A 58 26.32 9.46 7.34
N ARG A 59 27.37 8.94 6.70
CA ARG A 59 27.93 7.61 6.95
C ARG A 59 28.57 7.41 8.33
N LYS A 60 29.12 8.48 8.92
CA LYS A 60 29.88 8.44 10.20
C LYS A 60 29.10 8.95 11.38
N ARG A 61 27.91 9.49 11.16
CA ARG A 61 27.05 10.02 12.22
C ARG A 61 26.34 8.84 12.93
N PRO A 62 26.29 8.81 14.28
CA PRO A 62 25.56 7.77 15.00
C PRO A 62 24.07 7.74 14.63
N LEU A 63 23.50 6.57 14.47
CA LEU A 63 22.07 6.39 14.16
C LEU A 63 21.14 6.93 15.24
N SER A 64 21.61 7.05 16.50
CA SER A 64 20.86 7.72 17.57
C SER A 64 20.53 9.18 17.27
N GLN A 65 21.31 9.84 16.40
CA GLN A 65 21.11 11.21 15.98
C GLN A 65 20.31 11.35 14.67
N PHE A 66 19.86 10.23 14.10
CA PHE A 66 19.00 10.21 12.93
C PHE A 66 17.55 10.42 13.33
N SER A 67 16.76 11.08 12.48
CA SER A 67 15.31 11.07 12.60
C SER A 67 14.75 9.65 12.41
N LYS A 68 13.49 9.39 12.78
CA LYS A 68 12.81 8.10 12.51
C LYS A 68 12.91 7.77 11.01
N GLY A 69 12.64 8.76 10.14
CA GLY A 69 12.73 8.58 8.69
C GLY A 69 14.13 8.25 8.18
N MET A 70 15.19 8.95 8.66
CA MET A 70 16.57 8.64 8.25
C MET A 70 17.01 7.23 8.67
N LYS A 71 16.59 6.77 9.86
CA LYS A 71 16.85 5.40 10.30
C LYS A 71 16.18 4.39 9.37
N ARG A 72 14.92 4.66 9.02
CA ARG A 72 14.14 3.82 8.10
C ARG A 72 14.81 3.72 6.73
N GLN A 73 15.25 4.86 6.18
CA GLN A 73 16.01 4.92 4.93
C GLN A 73 17.26 4.05 4.98
N ALA A 74 18.06 4.14 6.05
CA ALA A 74 19.28 3.36 6.20
C ALA A 74 19.02 1.85 6.24
N ILE A 75 17.96 1.43 6.96
CA ILE A 75 17.57 0.01 7.05
C ILE A 75 17.01 -0.52 5.72
N VAL A 76 16.19 0.26 5.02
CA VAL A 76 15.70 -0.14 3.69
C VAL A 76 16.85 -0.27 2.70
N ALA A 77 17.82 0.67 2.71
CA ALA A 77 19.01 0.56 1.89
C ALA A 77 19.81 -0.74 2.20
N ALA A 78 19.92 -1.11 3.47
CA ALA A 78 20.56 -2.36 3.86
C ALA A 78 19.74 -3.59 3.40
N ALA A 79 18.42 -3.55 3.49
CA ALA A 79 17.53 -4.61 3.03
C ALA A 79 17.70 -4.90 1.53
N LEU A 80 17.74 -3.84 0.71
CA LEU A 80 17.95 -3.96 -0.72
C LEU A 80 19.35 -4.46 -1.06
N ALA A 81 20.38 -3.99 -0.32
CA ALA A 81 21.77 -4.42 -0.50
C ALA A 81 22.03 -5.88 -0.07
N CYS A 82 21.25 -6.43 0.86
CA CYS A 82 21.38 -7.84 1.24
C CYS A 82 20.98 -8.81 0.12
N ARG A 83 20.29 -8.34 -0.92
CA ARG A 83 19.94 -9.12 -2.13
C ARG A 83 19.20 -10.40 -1.82
N THR A 84 18.43 -10.41 -0.72
CA THR A 84 17.65 -11.57 -0.30
C THR A 84 16.48 -11.85 -1.25
N LYS A 85 16.02 -13.10 -1.28
CA LYS A 85 14.90 -13.52 -2.13
C LYS A 85 13.56 -12.96 -1.64
N TYR A 86 13.41 -12.81 -0.33
CA TYR A 86 12.20 -12.29 0.31
C TYR A 86 12.54 -11.08 1.17
N ILE A 87 11.79 -10.00 1.00
CA ILE A 87 11.87 -8.80 1.83
C ILE A 87 10.53 -8.61 2.51
N LEU A 88 10.54 -8.57 3.84
CA LEU A 88 9.36 -8.32 4.66
C LEU A 88 9.49 -6.91 5.25
N LEU A 89 8.52 -6.07 4.98
CA LEU A 89 8.46 -4.68 5.44
C LEU A 89 7.25 -4.50 6.36
N ASP A 90 7.52 -4.22 7.64
CA ASP A 90 6.48 -3.96 8.62
C ASP A 90 6.41 -2.45 8.89
N GLU A 91 5.30 -1.80 8.45
CA GLU A 91 5.07 -0.36 8.52
C GLU A 91 6.28 0.48 8.06
N ALA A 92 6.94 0.03 6.98
CA ALA A 92 8.26 0.54 6.58
C ALA A 92 8.26 1.99 6.07
N PHE A 93 7.11 2.54 5.72
CA PHE A 93 6.97 3.90 5.22
C PHE A 93 6.60 4.93 6.30
N ASP A 94 6.36 4.46 7.52
CA ASP A 94 6.01 5.31 8.64
C ASP A 94 7.15 6.28 9.02
N GLY A 95 6.77 7.56 9.24
CA GLY A 95 7.71 8.62 9.60
C GLY A 95 8.55 9.16 8.43
N LEU A 96 8.24 8.76 7.19
CA LEU A 96 8.78 9.36 5.97
C LEU A 96 7.87 10.50 5.50
N ASP A 97 8.46 11.59 5.04
CA ASP A 97 7.72 12.61 4.32
C ASP A 97 7.27 12.10 2.93
N PRO A 98 6.27 12.71 2.28
CA PRO A 98 5.70 12.22 1.02
C PRO A 98 6.72 12.06 -0.11
N ALA A 99 7.69 12.97 -0.22
CA ALA A 99 8.71 12.93 -1.28
C ALA A 99 9.67 11.75 -1.05
N MET A 100 10.12 11.57 0.19
CA MET A 100 11.00 10.48 0.57
C MET A 100 10.29 9.12 0.49
N ARG A 101 9.02 9.05 0.89
CA ARG A 101 8.18 7.85 0.74
C ARG A 101 8.11 7.40 -0.73
N LYS A 102 7.85 8.33 -1.64
CA LYS A 102 7.83 8.06 -3.08
C LYS A 102 9.19 7.56 -3.59
N LEU A 103 10.29 8.20 -3.16
CA LEU A 103 11.64 7.80 -3.56
C LEU A 103 11.97 6.37 -3.09
N ILE A 104 11.75 6.07 -1.81
CA ILE A 104 12.00 4.74 -1.23
C ILE A 104 11.15 3.67 -1.94
N ARG A 105 9.88 3.95 -2.21
CA ARG A 105 8.99 3.05 -2.95
C ARG A 105 9.54 2.74 -4.34
N THR A 106 9.93 3.76 -5.10
CA THR A 106 10.54 3.58 -6.43
C THR A 106 11.79 2.71 -6.35
N MET A 107 12.68 2.97 -5.38
CA MET A 107 13.90 2.17 -5.19
C MET A 107 13.60 0.70 -4.88
N ILE A 108 12.56 0.42 -4.09
CA ILE A 108 12.13 -0.94 -3.76
C ILE A 108 11.55 -1.64 -5.01
N VAL A 109 10.65 -0.98 -5.73
CA VAL A 109 10.01 -1.54 -6.93
C VAL A 109 11.05 -1.86 -8.00
N ASP A 110 11.95 -0.93 -8.29
CA ASP A 110 13.02 -1.10 -9.29
C ASP A 110 13.89 -2.32 -8.92
N ASP A 111 14.35 -2.39 -7.66
CA ASP A 111 15.21 -3.50 -7.19
C ASP A 111 14.50 -4.86 -7.26
N ILE A 112 13.24 -4.92 -6.84
CA ILE A 112 12.46 -6.16 -6.82
C ILE A 112 12.18 -6.63 -8.24
N PHE A 113 11.80 -5.71 -9.14
CA PHE A 113 11.53 -6.03 -10.54
C PHE A 113 12.79 -6.57 -11.24
N ASP A 114 13.92 -5.89 -11.07
CA ASP A 114 15.19 -6.24 -11.74
C ASP A 114 15.69 -7.63 -11.37
N ARG A 115 15.43 -8.10 -10.15
CA ARG A 115 15.95 -9.40 -9.67
C ARG A 115 14.89 -10.46 -9.36
N GLY A 116 13.61 -10.16 -9.57
CA GLY A 116 12.52 -11.11 -9.32
C GLY A 116 12.40 -11.52 -7.85
N ALA A 117 12.67 -10.61 -6.91
CA ALA A 117 12.48 -10.87 -5.48
C ALA A 117 10.99 -10.76 -5.11
N THR A 118 10.63 -11.31 -3.96
CA THR A 118 9.27 -11.21 -3.40
C THR A 118 9.26 -10.20 -2.27
N LEU A 119 8.34 -9.24 -2.35
CA LEU A 119 8.06 -8.27 -1.31
C LEU A 119 6.79 -8.64 -0.55
N ILE A 120 6.84 -8.59 0.77
CA ILE A 120 5.68 -8.68 1.65
C ILE A 120 5.66 -7.41 2.48
N VAL A 121 4.57 -6.64 2.41
CA VAL A 121 4.43 -5.37 3.12
C VAL A 121 3.22 -5.43 4.02
N SER A 122 3.36 -5.02 5.27
CA SER A 122 2.25 -4.62 6.12
C SER A 122 2.17 -3.10 6.17
N SER A 123 0.98 -2.55 6.04
CA SER A 123 0.71 -1.12 6.20
C SER A 123 -0.75 -0.92 6.61
N HIS A 124 -0.99 0.09 7.45
CA HIS A 124 -2.33 0.58 7.72
C HIS A 124 -2.80 1.57 6.64
N ASN A 125 -1.91 1.98 5.73
CA ASN A 125 -2.23 2.84 4.59
C ASN A 125 -2.56 1.99 3.36
N VAL A 126 -3.84 1.81 3.10
CA VAL A 126 -4.35 0.98 1.99
C VAL A 126 -3.90 1.49 0.63
N THR A 127 -3.74 2.82 0.48
CA THR A 127 -3.25 3.43 -0.75
C THR A 127 -1.83 2.96 -1.10
N GLU A 128 -0.96 2.84 -0.10
CA GLU A 128 0.41 2.32 -0.29
C GLU A 128 0.41 0.89 -0.80
N ILE A 129 -0.46 0.04 -0.24
CA ILE A 129 -0.61 -1.35 -0.70
C ILE A 129 -1.09 -1.40 -2.14
N GLY A 130 -2.08 -0.56 -2.48
CA GLY A 130 -2.64 -0.48 -3.83
C GLY A 130 -1.66 0.00 -4.92
N GLU A 131 -0.62 0.74 -4.51
CA GLU A 131 0.41 1.28 -5.42
C GLU A 131 1.68 0.43 -5.50
N LEU A 132 1.89 -0.48 -4.53
CA LEU A 132 3.15 -1.22 -4.39
C LEU A 132 3.00 -2.72 -4.65
N CYS A 133 1.82 -3.28 -4.41
CA CYS A 133 1.59 -4.72 -4.40
C CYS A 133 0.67 -5.17 -5.52
N ASP A 134 0.86 -6.40 -6.01
CA ASP A 134 -0.03 -7.06 -6.97
C ASP A 134 -1.18 -7.78 -6.25
N ARG A 135 -0.94 -8.18 -4.99
CA ARG A 135 -1.89 -8.93 -4.17
C ARG A 135 -2.09 -8.25 -2.82
N ALA A 136 -3.31 -8.28 -2.34
CA ALA A 136 -3.65 -7.77 -1.02
C ALA A 136 -4.31 -8.84 -0.15
N MET A 137 -3.99 -8.81 1.14
CA MET A 137 -4.64 -9.60 2.15
C MET A 137 -5.13 -8.68 3.27
N LEU A 138 -6.41 -8.77 3.58
CA LEU A 138 -7.01 -8.02 4.68
C LEU A 138 -7.11 -8.91 5.91
N LEU A 139 -6.46 -8.47 6.99
CA LEU A 139 -6.54 -9.08 8.31
C LEU A 139 -7.38 -8.21 9.24
N HIS A 140 -8.38 -8.81 9.89
CA HIS A 140 -9.18 -8.14 10.91
C HIS A 140 -9.44 -9.07 12.08
N LYS A 141 -9.15 -8.64 13.30
CA LYS A 141 -9.32 -9.40 14.56
C LYS A 141 -8.75 -10.83 14.50
N GLY A 142 -7.63 -11.01 13.78
CA GLY A 142 -6.96 -12.31 13.63
C GLY A 142 -7.53 -13.21 12.54
N GLU A 143 -8.52 -12.76 11.78
CA GLU A 143 -9.11 -13.48 10.65
C GLU A 143 -8.71 -12.86 9.32
N VAL A 144 -8.51 -13.71 8.31
CA VAL A 144 -8.29 -13.28 6.93
C VAL A 144 -9.66 -13.02 6.29
N ILE A 145 -9.95 -11.76 6.01
CA ILE A 145 -11.18 -11.33 5.35
C ILE A 145 -11.16 -11.66 3.87
N PHE A 146 -10.05 -11.33 3.21
CA PHE A 146 -9.74 -11.76 1.85
C PHE A 146 -8.23 -11.87 1.63
N ALA A 147 -7.84 -12.64 0.60
CA ALA A 147 -6.47 -12.70 0.08
C ALA A 147 -6.57 -12.93 -1.43
N LYS A 148 -6.42 -11.86 -2.23
CA LYS A 148 -6.67 -11.85 -3.67
C LYS A 148 -5.69 -10.96 -4.42
N ASP A 149 -5.63 -11.12 -5.72
CA ASP A 149 -5.01 -10.13 -6.60
C ASP A 149 -5.80 -8.82 -6.53
N ILE A 150 -5.10 -7.68 -6.58
CA ILE A 150 -5.75 -6.35 -6.40
C ILE A 150 -6.73 -6.09 -7.54
N ASP A 151 -6.44 -6.55 -8.74
CA ASP A 151 -7.35 -6.43 -9.87
C ASP A 151 -8.63 -7.25 -9.67
N ASP A 152 -8.51 -8.49 -9.12
CA ASP A 152 -9.66 -9.32 -8.76
C ASP A 152 -10.51 -8.71 -7.63
N VAL A 153 -9.88 -7.95 -6.73
CA VAL A 153 -10.59 -7.21 -5.67
C VAL A 153 -11.44 -6.09 -6.27
N ARG A 154 -10.98 -5.46 -7.35
CA ARG A 154 -11.68 -4.38 -8.07
C ARG A 154 -12.75 -4.91 -9.01
N GLU A 155 -12.66 -6.17 -9.42
CA GLU A 155 -13.57 -6.76 -10.39
C GLU A 155 -15.03 -6.71 -9.91
N GLY A 156 -15.89 -6.24 -10.79
CA GLY A 156 -17.32 -6.10 -10.51
C GLY A 156 -17.72 -4.88 -9.69
N PHE A 157 -16.77 -4.02 -9.30
CA PHE A 157 -17.08 -2.73 -8.69
C PHE A 157 -16.85 -1.61 -9.70
N GLU A 158 -17.79 -0.67 -9.76
CA GLU A 158 -17.67 0.53 -10.59
C GLU A 158 -17.91 1.79 -9.74
N LYS A 159 -17.13 2.83 -10.01
CA LYS A 159 -17.29 4.14 -9.42
C LYS A 159 -17.71 5.13 -10.49
N VAL A 160 -18.83 5.76 -10.29
CA VAL A 160 -19.44 6.66 -11.26
C VAL A 160 -19.60 8.06 -10.66
N GLN A 161 -19.16 9.07 -11.38
CA GLN A 161 -19.53 10.45 -11.12
C GLN A 161 -20.69 10.84 -12.03
N ILE A 162 -21.80 11.32 -11.43
CA ILE A 162 -23.02 11.63 -12.15
C ILE A 162 -23.61 12.95 -11.64
N ALA A 163 -24.13 13.78 -12.56
CA ALA A 163 -24.90 14.98 -12.24
C ALA A 163 -26.06 15.11 -13.19
N LEU A 164 -27.23 15.44 -12.69
CA LEU A 164 -28.42 15.78 -13.51
C LEU A 164 -28.44 17.26 -13.87
N PRO A 165 -29.00 17.63 -15.04
CA PRO A 165 -29.06 19.03 -15.49
C PRO A 165 -29.84 19.93 -14.52
N ASP A 166 -31.01 19.48 -14.08
CA ASP A 166 -32.03 20.29 -13.40
C ASP A 166 -32.53 19.67 -12.10
N GLY A 167 -31.68 19.03 -11.31
CA GLY A 167 -32.17 18.43 -10.08
C GLY A 167 -31.07 17.96 -9.13
N GLU A 168 -31.45 17.80 -7.87
CA GLU A 168 -30.66 17.05 -6.91
C GLU A 168 -30.77 15.55 -7.22
N LEU A 169 -29.64 14.88 -7.34
CA LEU A 169 -29.59 13.45 -7.50
C LEU A 169 -29.60 12.82 -6.11
N ASP A 170 -30.53 11.91 -5.89
CA ASP A 170 -30.68 11.10 -4.69
C ASP A 170 -30.32 9.64 -5.03
N HIS A 171 -29.91 8.87 -4.03
CA HIS A 171 -29.61 7.45 -4.18
C HIS A 171 -30.81 6.66 -4.71
N THR A 172 -32.04 7.04 -4.33
CA THR A 172 -33.28 6.37 -4.79
C THR A 172 -33.50 6.51 -6.30
N VAL A 173 -33.04 7.58 -6.93
CA VAL A 173 -33.12 7.77 -8.40
C VAL A 173 -32.22 6.74 -9.10
N ILE A 174 -31.05 6.49 -8.56
CA ILE A 174 -30.09 5.49 -9.07
C ILE A 174 -30.64 4.08 -8.90
N GLU A 175 -31.21 3.77 -7.73
CA GLU A 175 -31.81 2.47 -7.44
C GLU A 175 -33.03 2.20 -8.34
N ASN A 176 -33.86 3.21 -8.58
CA ASN A 176 -35.00 3.12 -9.49
C ASN A 176 -34.57 2.92 -10.95
N ALA A 177 -33.38 3.35 -11.33
CA ALA A 177 -32.76 3.04 -12.63
C ALA A 177 -32.26 1.58 -12.72
N GLY A 178 -32.37 0.81 -11.62
CA GLY A 178 -31.96 -0.60 -11.56
C GLY A 178 -30.45 -0.78 -11.34
N VAL A 179 -29.80 0.20 -10.72
CA VAL A 179 -28.38 0.14 -10.32
C VAL A 179 -28.30 0.00 -8.82
N GLU A 180 -27.56 -1.02 -8.35
CA GLU A 180 -27.32 -1.24 -6.92
C GLU A 180 -26.40 -0.14 -6.38
N VAL A 181 -26.80 0.56 -5.32
CA VAL A 181 -26.00 1.62 -4.70
C VAL A 181 -25.31 1.09 -3.46
N LEU A 182 -23.96 0.96 -3.51
CA LEU A 182 -23.14 0.53 -2.39
C LEU A 182 -22.67 1.72 -1.53
N SER A 183 -22.37 2.84 -2.20
CA SER A 183 -22.02 4.11 -1.54
C SER A 183 -22.50 5.26 -2.39
N PHE A 184 -22.98 6.32 -1.73
CA PHE A 184 -23.47 7.53 -2.39
C PHE A 184 -22.97 8.75 -1.62
N LYS A 185 -22.21 9.62 -2.32
CA LYS A 185 -21.70 10.87 -1.75
C LYS A 185 -21.93 12.00 -2.75
N THR A 186 -22.44 13.14 -2.30
CA THR A 186 -22.66 14.31 -3.15
C THR A 186 -21.73 15.44 -2.74
N LEU A 187 -21.03 16.01 -3.70
CA LEU A 187 -20.22 17.21 -3.54
C LEU A 187 -20.69 18.27 -4.54
N GLY A 188 -21.37 19.29 -4.06
CA GLY A 188 -22.01 20.31 -4.90
C GLY A 188 -23.12 19.69 -5.77
N ARG A 189 -22.93 19.71 -7.11
CA ARG A 189 -23.86 19.12 -8.07
C ARG A 189 -23.48 17.75 -8.59
N VAL A 190 -22.33 17.25 -8.20
CA VAL A 190 -21.83 15.95 -8.67
C VAL A 190 -21.98 14.92 -7.56
N SER A 191 -22.67 13.84 -7.85
CA SER A 191 -22.76 12.68 -6.97
C SER A 191 -21.77 11.62 -7.42
N THR A 192 -21.05 11.05 -6.46
CA THR A 192 -20.18 9.90 -6.66
C THR A 192 -20.90 8.67 -6.12
N VAL A 193 -21.06 7.68 -6.98
CA VAL A 193 -21.75 6.42 -6.68
C VAL A 193 -20.76 5.27 -6.83
N ILE A 194 -20.66 4.43 -5.81
CA ILE A 194 -20.00 3.13 -5.92
C ILE A 194 -21.12 2.08 -6.08
N THR A 195 -20.96 1.24 -7.08
CA THR A 195 -21.96 0.25 -7.48
C THR A 195 -21.28 -1.07 -7.83
N LYS A 196 -22.05 -2.14 -7.94
CA LYS A 196 -21.59 -3.46 -8.35
C LYS A 196 -22.33 -3.92 -9.58
N GLY A 197 -21.63 -4.50 -10.53
CA GLY A 197 -22.21 -5.05 -11.76
C GLY A 197 -21.34 -4.85 -12.99
N ASP A 198 -21.91 -5.17 -14.15
CA ASP A 198 -21.25 -4.96 -15.44
C ASP A 198 -21.20 -3.49 -15.83
N LYS A 199 -20.02 -3.04 -16.22
CA LYS A 199 -19.75 -1.65 -16.62
C LYS A 199 -20.67 -1.13 -17.72
N ALA A 200 -20.95 -1.95 -18.74
CA ALA A 200 -21.77 -1.54 -19.87
C ALA A 200 -23.24 -1.42 -19.47
N ASP A 201 -23.73 -2.34 -18.63
CA ASP A 201 -25.10 -2.32 -18.10
C ASP A 201 -25.34 -1.09 -17.21
N ILE A 202 -24.41 -0.83 -16.26
CA ILE A 202 -24.46 0.34 -15.38
C ILE A 202 -24.48 1.63 -16.20
N THR A 203 -23.56 1.75 -17.17
CA THR A 203 -23.48 2.94 -18.03
C THR A 203 -24.76 3.15 -18.83
N ALA A 204 -25.36 2.09 -19.39
CA ALA A 204 -26.60 2.17 -20.15
C ALA A 204 -27.77 2.65 -19.28
N LYS A 205 -27.94 2.08 -18.09
CA LYS A 205 -28.98 2.44 -17.13
C LYS A 205 -28.88 3.90 -16.66
N LEU A 206 -27.65 4.33 -16.30
CA LEU A 206 -27.44 5.70 -15.85
C LEU A 206 -27.55 6.74 -16.98
N SER A 207 -27.15 6.38 -18.22
CA SER A 207 -27.31 7.24 -19.38
C SER A 207 -28.79 7.51 -19.69
N ALA A 208 -29.70 6.58 -19.38
CA ALA A 208 -31.16 6.76 -19.57
C ALA A 208 -31.74 7.91 -18.71
N LEU A 209 -31.04 8.30 -17.63
CA LEU A 209 -31.42 9.46 -16.81
C LEU A 209 -31.06 10.81 -17.48
N SER A 210 -30.43 10.79 -18.67
CA SER A 210 -30.00 11.99 -19.41
C SER A 210 -29.11 12.92 -18.56
N PRO A 211 -28.07 12.41 -17.92
CA PRO A 211 -27.22 13.20 -17.04
C PRO A 211 -26.41 14.25 -17.80
N ALA A 212 -26.12 15.39 -17.15
CA ALA A 212 -25.19 16.40 -17.65
C ALA A 212 -23.73 15.94 -17.52
N VAL A 213 -23.45 15.13 -16.52
CA VAL A 213 -22.14 14.48 -16.30
C VAL A 213 -22.39 13.00 -16.02
N LEU A 214 -21.66 12.13 -16.71
CA LEU A 214 -21.58 10.70 -16.44
C LEU A 214 -20.17 10.24 -16.77
N GLU A 215 -19.38 9.95 -15.75
CA GLU A 215 -17.99 9.56 -15.88
C GLU A 215 -17.68 8.36 -14.97
N LEU A 216 -17.04 7.35 -15.53
CA LEU A 216 -16.49 6.25 -14.75
C LEU A 216 -15.09 6.64 -14.28
N VAL A 217 -14.88 6.61 -12.98
CA VAL A 217 -13.60 6.95 -12.35
C VAL A 217 -12.97 5.72 -11.70
N PRO A 218 -11.63 5.66 -11.65
CA PRO A 218 -10.97 4.54 -11.00
C PRO A 218 -11.39 4.39 -9.54
N LEU A 219 -11.72 3.17 -9.14
CA LEU A 219 -12.01 2.82 -7.77
C LEU A 219 -10.70 2.54 -7.02
N THR A 220 -10.54 3.16 -5.86
CA THR A 220 -9.36 2.94 -5.02
C THR A 220 -9.52 1.65 -4.19
N LEU A 221 -8.40 1.03 -3.81
CA LEU A 221 -8.42 -0.12 -2.93
C LEU A 221 -9.02 0.23 -1.54
N GLU A 222 -8.81 1.47 -1.09
CA GLU A 222 -9.34 1.98 0.17
C GLU A 222 -10.88 2.04 0.17
N GLU A 223 -11.49 2.50 -0.92
CA GLU A 223 -12.95 2.53 -1.05
C GLU A 223 -13.56 1.12 -1.02
N ILE A 224 -12.89 0.16 -1.65
CA ILE A 224 -13.31 -1.25 -1.60
C ILE A 224 -13.14 -1.82 -0.18
N PHE A 225 -12.03 -1.50 0.46
CA PHE A 225 -11.76 -1.91 1.84
C PHE A 225 -12.86 -1.42 2.79
N ILE A 226 -13.23 -0.14 2.72
CA ILE A 226 -14.29 0.45 3.54
C ILE A 226 -15.59 -0.31 3.31
N TYR A 227 -15.98 -0.52 2.05
CA TYR A 227 -17.19 -1.26 1.70
C TYR A 227 -17.18 -2.71 2.23
N GLU A 228 -16.11 -3.46 2.05
CA GLU A 228 -15.97 -4.83 2.54
C GLU A 228 -16.09 -4.93 4.07
N MET A 229 -15.62 -3.91 4.78
CA MET A 229 -15.74 -3.81 6.22
C MET A 229 -17.19 -3.48 6.65
N GLU A 230 -17.85 -2.55 5.97
CA GLU A 230 -19.25 -2.16 6.25
C GLU A 230 -20.22 -3.34 6.03
N VAL A 231 -20.09 -4.08 4.93
CA VAL A 231 -20.91 -5.26 4.64
C VAL A 231 -20.81 -6.33 5.73
N ARG A 232 -19.66 -6.39 6.42
CA ARG A 232 -19.46 -7.32 7.55
C ARG A 232 -19.86 -6.75 8.91
N GLY A 233 -20.52 -5.59 8.91
CA GLY A 233 -21.04 -4.96 10.13
C GLY A 233 -19.98 -4.23 10.97
N TYR A 234 -18.82 -3.92 10.38
CA TYR A 234 -17.82 -3.07 11.00
C TYR A 234 -18.12 -1.62 10.61
N ALA A 235 -18.65 -0.85 11.57
CA ALA A 235 -18.82 0.59 11.36
C ALA A 235 -17.44 1.24 11.19
N VAL A 236 -17.08 1.58 9.96
CA VAL A 236 -15.95 2.46 9.69
C VAL A 236 -16.48 3.87 9.95
N SER A 237 -16.23 4.42 11.15
CA SER A 237 -16.52 5.83 11.42
C SER A 237 -15.64 6.66 10.49
N SER A 238 -16.25 7.24 9.46
CA SER A 238 -15.60 8.29 8.68
C SER A 238 -15.32 9.46 9.63
N GLU A 239 -14.06 9.81 9.87
CA GLU A 239 -13.62 10.97 10.67
C GLU A 239 -13.99 12.32 10.02
N GLU A 240 -14.93 12.37 9.09
CA GLU A 240 -15.33 13.60 8.37
C GLU A 240 -16.55 14.32 9.00
N ASP A 241 -17.03 13.91 10.18
CA ASP A 241 -18.09 14.61 10.92
C ASP A 241 -17.54 15.37 12.16
N LYS A 242 -16.48 16.19 11.98
CA LYS A 242 -16.13 17.22 12.96
C LYS A 242 -15.61 18.49 12.30
#